data_dc7cfb051b81ec18ab17d8575faf0dcc
#
_entry.id   dc7cfb051b81ec18ab17d8575faf0dcc
#
_cell.length_a   1.000
_cell.length_b   1.000
_cell.length_c   1.000
_cell.angle_alpha   90.00
_cell.angle_beta   90.00
_cell.angle_gamma   90.00
#
_symmetry.space_group_name_H-M   'P 1'
#
loop_
_entity.id
_entity.type
_entity.pdbx_description
1 polymer ?
#
loop_
_entity_poly.entity_id
_entity_poly.type
_entity_poly.pdbx_seq_one_letter_code
_entity_poly.pdbx_strand_id
1 'polypeptide(L)'
;VRLGVLALAAAAVTTLLTGSPASAQSSSDGIGCPRWDVVTIASGYGMLENLAFDGRGSMLLSDSSMTAPGAVRTLDASGARGTLADPVNGPGGLAVAGDDVYFTTGNSAVSGLLNIADGTVDVVNLVSRERRTVAGGLVMPNGLARLGNGDLLTTQNLGTPGLTRIPADRPGSPERVRSDLGTVDGVATDGDRVYLTTSFDPVSELKVLSASDLRGPVRAIPLPGIGPLNVADDLTVGPDGAVYLAYNVAGKVLRVDPVAGTSCEIASGLMLTSAVKFGAGPGWDSRALYAVGFDGAVRKLTPPVG
;
A
#
# COMPACT_ATOMS: atom_id res chain seq x y z
N VAL A 1 13.86 -10.11 -21.65
CA VAL A 1 13.92 -9.82 -20.20
C VAL A 1 12.52 -9.61 -19.60
N ARG A 2 11.41 -9.90 -20.35
CA ARG A 2 10.04 -9.75 -19.84
C ARG A 2 9.49 -10.96 -19.02
N LEU A 3 10.31 -11.96 -18.73
CA LEU A 3 9.90 -13.23 -18.09
C LEU A 3 10.22 -13.36 -16.60
N GLY A 4 10.92 -12.43 -16.00
CA GLY A 4 11.49 -12.63 -14.65
C GLY A 4 10.51 -12.48 -13.49
N VAL A 5 9.50 -11.63 -13.57
CA VAL A 5 8.60 -11.33 -12.42
C VAL A 5 7.45 -12.33 -12.31
N LEU A 6 6.92 -12.81 -13.45
CA LEU A 6 5.91 -13.88 -13.46
C LEU A 6 6.47 -15.25 -13.02
N ALA A 7 7.77 -15.48 -13.19
CA ALA A 7 8.40 -16.76 -12.82
C ALA A 7 8.58 -16.95 -11.31
N LEU A 8 8.72 -15.86 -10.52
CA LEU A 8 8.84 -15.95 -9.05
C LEU A 8 7.53 -16.31 -8.36
N ALA A 9 6.39 -15.87 -8.90
CA ALA A 9 5.08 -16.26 -8.37
C ALA A 9 4.77 -17.75 -8.67
N ALA A 10 5.28 -18.30 -9.80
CA ALA A 10 5.05 -19.68 -10.19
C ALA A 10 5.93 -20.70 -9.42
N ALA A 11 7.13 -20.32 -9.00
CA ALA A 11 8.03 -21.22 -8.27
C ALA A 11 7.58 -21.50 -6.82
N ALA A 12 6.81 -20.60 -6.22
CA ALA A 12 6.28 -20.80 -4.85
C ALA A 12 5.11 -21.81 -4.80
N VAL A 13 4.45 -22.07 -5.92
CA VAL A 13 3.26 -22.96 -5.98
C VAL A 13 3.61 -24.45 -6.04
N THR A 14 4.80 -24.82 -6.51
CA THR A 14 5.16 -26.24 -6.74
C THR A 14 5.58 -27.02 -5.50
N THR A 15 5.86 -26.39 -4.36
CA THR A 15 6.29 -27.06 -3.13
C THR A 15 5.18 -27.28 -2.09
N LEU A 16 3.94 -26.82 -2.32
CA LEU A 16 2.85 -26.85 -1.34
C LEU A 16 1.84 -28.01 -1.53
N LEU A 17 2.04 -28.93 -2.47
CA LEU A 17 1.04 -29.96 -2.79
C LEU A 17 1.15 -31.27 -1.98
N THR A 18 1.98 -31.38 -0.93
CA THR A 18 2.11 -32.61 -0.13
C THR A 18 1.65 -32.48 1.32
N GLY A 19 0.87 -31.47 1.67
CA GLY A 19 0.25 -31.32 3.01
C GLY A 19 -1.18 -31.86 3.01
N SER A 20 -1.53 -32.71 4.00
CA SER A 20 -2.90 -33.20 4.24
C SER A 20 -3.93 -32.07 4.33
N PRO A 21 -5.18 -32.29 3.90
CA PRO A 21 -6.20 -31.23 3.90
C PRO A 21 -6.54 -30.82 5.33
N ALA A 22 -6.13 -29.63 5.73
CA ALA A 22 -6.75 -28.96 6.87
C ALA A 22 -8.19 -28.62 6.47
N SER A 23 -9.14 -29.00 7.31
CA SER A 23 -10.55 -28.73 7.15
C SER A 23 -10.75 -27.23 6.87
N ALA A 24 -11.18 -26.89 5.66
CA ALA A 24 -11.63 -25.56 5.34
C ALA A 24 -12.85 -25.26 6.23
N GLN A 25 -12.67 -24.42 7.24
CA GLN A 25 -13.82 -23.78 7.88
C GLN A 25 -14.50 -22.91 6.84
N SER A 26 -15.68 -23.34 6.43
CA SER A 26 -16.57 -22.49 5.63
C SER A 26 -16.88 -21.23 6.44
N SER A 27 -16.25 -20.12 6.06
CA SER A 27 -16.70 -18.80 6.50
C SER A 27 -18.18 -18.67 6.11
N SER A 28 -19.05 -18.45 7.10
CA SER A 28 -20.44 -18.07 6.89
C SER A 28 -20.53 -17.02 5.79
N ASP A 29 -21.37 -17.25 4.78
CA ASP A 29 -21.79 -16.25 3.80
C ASP A 29 -22.44 -15.08 4.57
N GLY A 30 -21.61 -14.18 5.07
CA GLY A 30 -22.06 -12.89 5.58
C GLY A 30 -22.71 -12.12 4.45
N ILE A 31 -23.76 -11.38 4.75
CA ILE A 31 -24.43 -10.47 3.84
C ILE A 31 -23.35 -9.69 3.09
N GLY A 32 -23.16 -10.00 1.80
CA GLY A 32 -22.09 -9.42 1.00
C GLY A 32 -22.24 -7.90 0.92
N CYS A 33 -21.14 -7.18 0.95
CA CYS A 33 -21.18 -5.74 0.69
C CYS A 33 -21.78 -5.49 -0.70
N PRO A 34 -22.56 -4.43 -0.85
CA PRO A 34 -22.94 -3.96 -2.18
C PRO A 34 -21.69 -3.72 -3.04
N ARG A 35 -21.76 -4.13 -4.31
CA ARG A 35 -20.67 -3.87 -5.26
C ARG A 35 -20.61 -2.38 -5.58
N TRP A 36 -19.38 -1.86 -5.69
CA TRP A 36 -19.12 -0.49 -6.08
C TRP A 36 -18.95 -0.40 -7.59
N ASP A 37 -19.44 0.68 -8.18
CA ASP A 37 -19.20 0.98 -9.60
C ASP A 37 -17.74 1.36 -9.82
N VAL A 38 -17.14 0.83 -10.90
CA VAL A 38 -15.73 1.05 -11.22
C VAL A 38 -15.59 1.72 -12.58
N VAL A 39 -14.89 2.84 -12.63
CA VAL A 39 -14.60 3.57 -13.86
C VAL A 39 -13.10 3.88 -13.93
N THR A 40 -12.45 3.56 -15.05
CA THR A 40 -11.08 4.01 -15.33
C THR A 40 -11.11 5.50 -15.70
N ILE A 41 -10.41 6.31 -14.92
CA ILE A 41 -10.35 7.77 -15.11
C ILE A 41 -9.06 8.25 -15.77
N ALA A 42 -7.98 7.45 -15.67
CA ALA A 42 -6.72 7.69 -16.38
C ALA A 42 -5.97 6.36 -16.59
N SER A 43 -5.10 6.30 -17.59
CA SER A 43 -4.26 5.15 -17.90
C SER A 43 -3.00 5.57 -18.64
N GLY A 44 -2.09 4.63 -18.91
CA GLY A 44 -0.85 4.90 -19.66
C GLY A 44 0.26 5.50 -18.79
N TYR A 45 0.22 5.25 -17.49
CA TYR A 45 1.37 5.36 -16.59
C TYR A 45 2.25 4.10 -16.66
N GLY A 46 3.35 4.07 -15.94
CA GLY A 46 4.11 2.86 -15.65
C GLY A 46 3.40 1.97 -14.64
N MET A 47 4.17 1.29 -13.80
CA MET A 47 3.61 0.52 -12.69
C MET A 47 3.30 1.47 -11.53
N LEU A 48 2.03 1.78 -11.32
CA LEU A 48 1.63 2.62 -10.18
C LEU A 48 1.64 1.78 -8.91
N GLU A 49 2.51 2.12 -7.98
CA GLU A 49 2.68 1.41 -6.71
C GLU A 49 1.75 1.97 -5.62
N ASN A 50 1.65 3.28 -5.53
CA ASN A 50 0.87 3.95 -4.48
C ASN A 50 0.22 5.23 -4.98
N LEU A 51 -0.77 5.72 -4.23
CA LEU A 51 -1.38 7.03 -4.45
C LEU A 51 -1.62 7.76 -3.12
N ALA A 52 -1.65 9.09 -3.21
CA ALA A 52 -2.09 9.98 -2.14
C ALA A 52 -2.78 11.20 -2.74
N PHE A 53 -3.44 12.01 -1.92
CA PHE A 53 -3.99 13.30 -2.33
C PHE A 53 -3.26 14.42 -1.60
N ASP A 54 -2.86 15.47 -2.33
CA ASP A 54 -2.15 16.62 -1.75
C ASP A 54 -3.07 17.59 -0.99
N GLY A 55 -4.38 17.34 -1.01
CA GLY A 55 -5.38 18.23 -0.42
C GLY A 55 -5.59 19.55 -1.19
N ARG A 56 -4.87 19.78 -2.29
CA ARG A 56 -4.85 21.02 -3.09
C ARG A 56 -5.45 20.82 -4.49
N GLY A 57 -5.87 19.61 -4.81
CA GLY A 57 -6.50 19.26 -6.09
C GLY A 57 -5.73 18.24 -6.92
N SER A 58 -4.54 17.81 -6.47
CA SER A 58 -3.79 16.77 -7.16
C SER A 58 -3.83 15.44 -6.43
N MET A 59 -4.02 14.37 -7.18
CA MET A 59 -3.65 13.01 -6.82
C MET A 59 -2.16 12.83 -7.13
N LEU A 60 -1.41 12.31 -6.19
CA LEU A 60 0.00 11.95 -6.28
C LEU A 60 0.09 10.46 -6.59
N LEU A 61 0.99 10.07 -7.50
CA LEU A 61 1.12 8.70 -7.99
C LEU A 61 2.59 8.27 -7.94
N SER A 62 2.89 7.18 -7.28
CA SER A 62 4.20 6.52 -7.34
C SER A 62 4.29 5.72 -8.63
N ASP A 63 4.89 6.32 -9.67
CA ASP A 63 5.03 5.75 -11.01
C ASP A 63 6.38 5.04 -11.14
N SER A 64 6.38 3.75 -10.94
CA SER A 64 7.56 2.89 -10.94
C SER A 64 7.86 2.35 -12.34
N SER A 65 9.11 2.01 -12.61
CA SER A 65 9.56 1.40 -13.86
C SER A 65 10.54 0.28 -13.58
N MET A 66 10.48 -0.78 -14.36
CA MET A 66 11.43 -1.90 -14.28
C MET A 66 12.75 -1.61 -15.00
N THR A 67 12.80 -0.62 -15.89
CA THR A 67 13.93 -0.41 -16.81
C THR A 67 14.56 0.98 -16.72
N ALA A 68 13.95 1.90 -15.98
CA ALA A 68 14.42 3.27 -15.80
C ALA A 68 14.02 3.78 -14.42
N PRO A 69 14.59 4.87 -13.91
CA PRO A 69 14.03 5.53 -12.75
C PRO A 69 12.57 5.89 -12.96
N GLY A 70 11.77 5.74 -11.92
CA GLY A 70 10.38 6.18 -11.87
C GLY A 70 10.26 7.65 -11.49
N ALA A 71 9.06 8.04 -11.06
CA ALA A 71 8.75 9.40 -10.63
C ALA A 71 7.58 9.43 -9.62
N VAL A 72 7.42 10.53 -8.92
CA VAL A 72 6.15 10.88 -8.28
C VAL A 72 5.42 11.80 -9.25
N ARG A 73 4.33 11.28 -9.85
CA ARG A 73 3.49 12.01 -10.80
C ARG A 73 2.33 12.72 -10.10
N THR A 74 1.73 13.67 -10.80
CA THR A 74 0.48 14.32 -10.38
C THR A 74 -0.60 14.12 -11.43
N LEU A 75 -1.84 14.01 -10.96
CA LEU A 75 -3.04 13.97 -11.79
C LEU A 75 -4.08 14.86 -11.11
N ASP A 76 -4.62 15.86 -11.82
CA ASP A 76 -5.74 16.64 -11.28
C ASP A 76 -7.10 16.07 -11.73
N ALA A 77 -8.17 16.60 -11.16
CA ALA A 77 -9.53 16.15 -11.46
C ALA A 77 -9.99 16.46 -12.88
N SER A 78 -9.30 17.35 -13.61
CA SER A 78 -9.55 17.63 -15.03
C SER A 78 -8.86 16.63 -15.97
N GLY A 79 -7.97 15.78 -15.42
CA GLY A 79 -7.14 14.84 -16.16
C GLY A 79 -5.78 15.39 -16.56
N ALA A 80 -5.42 16.62 -16.13
CA ALA A 80 -4.09 17.17 -16.40
C ALA A 80 -3.03 16.44 -15.58
N ARG A 81 -1.91 16.11 -16.24
CA ARG A 81 -0.82 15.34 -15.70
C ARG A 81 0.41 16.21 -15.48
N GLY A 82 1.11 15.94 -14.40
CA GLY A 82 2.37 16.62 -14.09
C GLY A 82 3.35 15.69 -13.36
N THR A 83 4.40 16.30 -12.84
CA THR A 83 5.45 15.59 -12.08
C THR A 83 5.80 16.40 -10.85
N LEU A 84 5.81 15.73 -9.69
CA LEU A 84 6.23 16.31 -8.42
C LEU A 84 7.74 16.08 -8.21
N ALA A 85 8.23 14.87 -8.44
CA ALA A 85 9.62 14.49 -8.30
C ALA A 85 10.08 13.52 -9.40
N ASP A 86 11.22 13.79 -10.02
CA ASP A 86 11.85 13.00 -11.09
C ASP A 86 13.36 13.33 -11.13
N PRO A 87 14.29 12.35 -11.20
CA PRO A 87 14.02 10.91 -11.12
C PRO A 87 13.80 10.41 -9.69
N VAL A 88 13.06 9.31 -9.56
CA VAL A 88 12.89 8.57 -8.30
C VAL A 88 13.14 7.08 -8.55
N ASN A 89 14.11 6.51 -7.87
CA ASN A 89 14.42 5.09 -8.02
C ASN A 89 13.42 4.27 -7.20
N GLY A 90 12.55 3.48 -7.87
CA GLY A 90 11.57 2.63 -7.21
C GLY A 90 10.70 3.38 -6.19
N PRO A 91 9.86 4.35 -6.63
CA PRO A 91 8.95 5.02 -5.72
C PRO A 91 7.90 4.03 -5.18
N GLY A 92 7.71 4.02 -3.86
CA GLY A 92 6.73 3.19 -3.16
C GLY A 92 5.67 4.02 -2.44
N GLY A 93 5.55 3.84 -1.12
CA GLY A 93 4.55 4.50 -0.28
C GLY A 93 4.61 6.02 -0.30
N LEU A 94 3.43 6.65 -0.16
CA LEU A 94 3.24 8.10 -0.14
C LEU A 94 2.53 8.52 1.16
N ALA A 95 3.01 9.60 1.80
CA ALA A 95 2.34 10.21 2.94
C ALA A 95 2.39 11.74 2.82
N VAL A 96 1.26 12.41 3.07
CA VAL A 96 1.15 13.87 2.96
C VAL A 96 0.92 14.48 4.35
N ALA A 97 1.65 15.55 4.66
CA ALA A 97 1.51 16.28 5.91
C ALA A 97 1.66 17.79 5.66
N GLY A 98 0.55 18.49 5.57
CA GLY A 98 0.54 19.91 5.22
C GLY A 98 1.13 20.15 3.82
N ASP A 99 2.24 20.87 3.76
CA ASP A 99 2.94 21.16 2.51
C ASP A 99 3.96 20.09 2.11
N ASP A 100 4.21 19.12 2.97
CA ASP A 100 5.24 18.11 2.77
C ASP A 100 4.65 16.80 2.23
N VAL A 101 5.22 16.30 1.14
CA VAL A 101 4.93 14.99 0.56
C VAL A 101 6.13 14.09 0.81
N TYR A 102 5.96 13.11 1.66
CA TYR A 102 6.94 12.06 1.94
C TYR A 102 6.71 10.89 0.98
N PHE A 103 7.80 10.28 0.50
CA PHE A 103 7.73 9.09 -0.33
C PHE A 103 8.94 8.19 -0.12
N THR A 104 8.73 6.89 -0.23
CA THR A 104 9.82 5.92 -0.21
C THR A 104 10.49 5.82 -1.58
N THR A 105 11.79 5.50 -1.57
CA THR A 105 12.57 5.17 -2.76
C THR A 105 13.30 3.85 -2.56
N GLY A 106 13.76 3.20 -3.63
CA GLY A 106 14.43 1.90 -3.52
C GLY A 106 13.46 0.72 -3.27
N ASN A 107 12.17 0.90 -3.51
CA ASN A 107 11.19 -0.18 -3.48
C ASN A 107 11.40 -1.09 -4.69
N SER A 108 12.26 -2.09 -4.55
CA SER A 108 12.56 -3.06 -5.59
C SER A 108 12.72 -4.47 -5.04
N ALA A 109 12.24 -5.47 -5.79
CA ALA A 109 12.39 -6.86 -5.41
C ALA A 109 13.86 -7.29 -5.29
N VAL A 110 14.76 -6.69 -6.08
CA VAL A 110 16.21 -6.96 -6.00
C VAL A 110 16.77 -6.47 -4.67
N SER A 111 16.48 -5.22 -4.28
CA SER A 111 16.92 -4.68 -2.99
C SER A 111 16.37 -5.51 -1.82
N GLY A 112 15.09 -5.89 -1.88
CA GLY A 112 14.46 -6.73 -0.85
C GLY A 112 15.12 -8.09 -0.71
N LEU A 113 15.19 -8.87 -1.79
CA LEU A 113 15.71 -10.24 -1.76
C LEU A 113 17.20 -10.32 -1.40
N LEU A 114 18.00 -9.34 -1.84
CA LEU A 114 19.43 -9.28 -1.56
C LEU A 114 19.77 -8.46 -0.30
N ASN A 115 18.77 -7.93 0.41
CA ASN A 115 18.92 -7.05 1.56
C ASN A 115 19.85 -5.85 1.29
N ILE A 116 19.71 -5.20 0.11
CA ILE A 116 20.49 -4.03 -0.26
C ILE A 116 19.83 -2.80 0.36
N ALA A 117 20.57 -2.09 1.22
CA ALA A 117 20.09 -0.92 1.95
C ALA A 117 20.27 0.38 1.13
N ASP A 118 19.68 0.42 -0.07
CA ASP A 118 19.75 1.54 -1.03
C ASP A 118 18.49 2.43 -1.00
N GLY A 119 17.50 2.06 -0.19
CA GLY A 119 16.24 2.78 -0.05
C GLY A 119 16.35 3.99 0.87
N THR A 120 15.49 4.97 0.61
CA THR A 120 15.32 6.18 1.41
C THR A 120 13.85 6.50 1.66
N VAL A 121 13.60 7.40 2.61
CA VAL A 121 12.40 8.24 2.62
C VAL A 121 12.83 9.64 2.28
N ASP A 122 12.27 10.17 1.20
CA ASP A 122 12.45 11.55 0.77
C ASP A 122 11.21 12.39 1.06
N VAL A 123 11.37 13.69 1.11
CA VAL A 123 10.27 14.65 1.20
C VAL A 123 10.44 15.73 0.13
N VAL A 124 9.31 16.12 -0.49
CA VAL A 124 9.22 17.31 -1.34
C VAL A 124 8.22 18.27 -0.71
N ASN A 125 8.63 19.53 -0.55
CA ASN A 125 7.70 20.57 -0.12
C ASN A 125 6.93 21.12 -1.34
N LEU A 126 5.60 21.12 -1.26
CA LEU A 126 4.71 21.52 -2.36
C LEU A 126 4.83 23.01 -2.74
N VAL A 127 5.30 23.85 -1.82
CA VAL A 127 5.44 25.30 -2.03
C VAL A 127 6.82 25.64 -2.57
N SER A 128 7.88 25.26 -1.85
CA SER A 128 9.27 25.57 -2.26
C SER A 128 9.78 24.66 -3.37
N ARG A 129 9.14 23.50 -3.59
CA ARG A 129 9.58 22.44 -4.52
C ARG A 129 10.93 21.83 -4.16
N GLU A 130 11.44 22.13 -2.99
CA GLU A 130 12.67 21.55 -2.48
C GLU A 130 12.46 20.08 -2.12
N ARG A 131 13.37 19.21 -2.61
CA ARG A 131 13.44 17.79 -2.26
C ARG A 131 14.64 17.54 -1.37
N ARG A 132 14.44 16.76 -0.33
CA ARG A 132 15.52 16.30 0.56
C ARG A 132 15.27 14.89 1.06
N THR A 133 16.33 14.16 1.37
CA THR A 133 16.25 12.86 2.03
C THR A 133 16.03 13.06 3.53
N VAL A 134 15.06 12.34 4.07
CA VAL A 134 14.69 12.33 5.49
C VAL A 134 15.37 11.19 6.23
N ALA A 135 15.37 10.00 5.64
CA ALA A 135 16.01 8.81 6.18
C ALA A 135 16.60 7.98 5.04
N GLY A 136 17.71 7.29 5.30
CA GLY A 136 18.37 6.41 4.33
C GLY A 136 18.79 5.09 4.97
N GLY A 137 19.44 4.24 4.16
CA GLY A 137 19.88 2.92 4.61
C GLY A 137 18.73 1.94 4.84
N LEU A 138 17.62 2.13 4.13
CA LEU A 138 16.45 1.27 4.19
C LEU A 138 16.54 0.17 3.12
N VAL A 139 16.04 -1.00 3.44
CA VAL A 139 15.93 -2.11 2.49
C VAL A 139 14.51 -2.16 1.98
N MET A 140 14.32 -1.94 0.68
CA MET A 140 13.01 -2.05 0.02
C MET A 140 11.86 -1.42 0.83
N PRO A 141 11.95 -0.11 1.20
CA PRO A 141 10.87 0.53 1.93
C PRO A 141 9.63 0.62 1.02
N ASN A 142 8.57 -0.10 1.37
CA ASN A 142 7.36 -0.22 0.56
C ASN A 142 6.27 0.74 1.04
N GLY A 143 5.37 0.33 1.93
CA GLY A 143 4.34 1.21 2.48
C GLY A 143 4.92 2.36 3.31
N LEU A 144 4.18 3.46 3.39
CA LEU A 144 4.57 4.64 4.19
C LEU A 144 3.34 5.25 4.87
N ALA A 145 3.42 5.45 6.17
CA ALA A 145 2.41 6.17 6.94
C ALA A 145 3.05 7.13 7.93
N ARG A 146 2.32 8.18 8.32
CA ARG A 146 2.74 9.14 9.33
C ARG A 146 1.88 9.02 10.57
N LEU A 147 2.52 8.89 11.74
CA LEU A 147 1.86 8.90 13.03
C LEU A 147 1.49 10.33 13.48
N GLY A 148 0.56 10.42 14.41
CA GLY A 148 0.13 11.71 14.97
C GLY A 148 1.24 12.51 15.66
N ASN A 149 2.27 11.84 16.18
CA ASN A 149 3.46 12.49 16.77
C ASN A 149 4.50 12.94 15.74
N GLY A 150 4.26 12.68 14.46
CA GLY A 150 5.15 13.06 13.36
C GLY A 150 6.12 11.97 12.91
N ASP A 151 6.26 10.86 13.62
CA ASP A 151 7.07 9.73 13.19
C ASP A 151 6.52 9.15 11.89
N LEU A 152 7.41 8.57 11.07
CA LEU A 152 7.02 7.81 9.90
C LEU A 152 7.18 6.32 10.16
N LEU A 153 6.30 5.53 9.58
CA LEU A 153 6.38 4.08 9.54
C LEU A 153 6.56 3.63 8.09
N THR A 154 7.48 2.71 7.86
CA THR A 154 7.64 2.05 6.56
C THR A 154 7.77 0.55 6.73
N THR A 155 7.25 -0.19 5.76
CA THR A 155 7.24 -1.64 5.72
C THR A 155 8.30 -2.18 4.78
N GLN A 156 8.63 -3.45 4.94
CA GLN A 156 9.43 -4.25 4.02
C GLN A 156 8.79 -5.63 3.92
N ASN A 157 8.50 -6.12 2.71
CA ASN A 157 7.81 -7.39 2.50
C ASN A 157 8.69 -8.52 1.99
N LEU A 158 9.90 -8.26 1.48
CA LEU A 158 10.85 -9.27 0.98
C LEU A 158 12.19 -9.22 1.73
N GLY A 159 12.91 -10.34 1.70
CA GLY A 159 14.20 -10.52 2.35
C GLY A 159 14.08 -10.68 3.85
N THR A 160 14.24 -9.62 4.61
CA THR A 160 14.00 -9.55 6.06
C THR A 160 12.78 -8.68 6.36
N PRO A 161 11.55 -9.22 6.20
CA PRO A 161 10.33 -8.44 6.34
C PRO A 161 10.18 -7.77 7.71
N GLY A 162 9.45 -6.67 7.75
CA GLY A 162 9.12 -6.03 9.03
C GLY A 162 8.75 -4.56 8.93
N LEU A 163 8.54 -3.96 10.10
CA LEU A 163 8.14 -2.57 10.29
C LEU A 163 9.31 -1.75 10.81
N THR A 164 9.60 -0.63 10.16
CA THR A 164 10.61 0.35 10.57
C THR A 164 9.93 1.65 10.94
N ARG A 165 10.32 2.23 12.08
CA ARG A 165 9.94 3.57 12.54
C ARG A 165 11.07 4.54 12.20
N ILE A 166 10.72 5.72 11.73
CA ILE A 166 11.62 6.85 11.50
C ILE A 166 11.18 7.95 12.47
N PRO A 167 11.88 8.16 13.58
CA PRO A 167 11.51 9.14 14.58
C PRO A 167 11.56 10.58 14.02
N ALA A 168 10.56 11.40 14.31
CA ALA A 168 10.49 12.78 13.81
C ALA A 168 11.60 13.68 14.36
N ASP A 169 12.07 13.42 15.57
CA ASP A 169 13.14 14.17 16.24
C ASP A 169 14.55 13.76 15.80
N ARG A 170 14.71 12.58 15.21
CA ARG A 170 15.99 12.05 14.71
C ARG A 170 15.79 11.18 13.45
N PRO A 171 15.31 11.75 12.37
CA PRO A 171 14.89 10.97 11.20
C PRO A 171 16.03 10.21 10.52
N GLY A 172 17.28 10.67 10.67
CA GLY A 172 18.48 9.96 10.18
C GLY A 172 18.81 8.65 10.93
N SER A 173 18.03 8.27 11.95
CA SER A 173 18.25 7.07 12.76
C SER A 173 16.98 6.17 12.72
N PRO A 174 16.66 5.53 11.59
CA PRO A 174 15.52 4.64 11.49
C PRO A 174 15.70 3.42 12.40
N GLU A 175 14.60 2.96 13.00
CA GLU A 175 14.57 1.88 13.97
C GLU A 175 13.70 0.72 13.44
N ARG A 176 14.25 -0.48 13.27
CA ARG A 176 13.44 -1.68 13.05
C ARG A 176 12.70 -2.01 14.34
N VAL A 177 11.38 -1.77 14.36
CA VAL A 177 10.56 -1.97 15.56
C VAL A 177 9.94 -3.37 15.62
N ARG A 178 9.69 -4.02 14.47
CA ARG A 178 9.14 -5.38 14.37
C ARG A 178 9.76 -6.14 13.20
N SER A 179 10.01 -7.44 13.40
CA SER A 179 10.46 -8.39 12.37
C SER A 179 9.68 -9.72 12.43
N ASP A 180 8.60 -9.76 13.21
CA ASP A 180 7.78 -10.94 13.48
C ASP A 180 6.34 -10.80 12.92
N LEU A 181 6.14 -9.85 11.98
CA LEU A 181 4.84 -9.56 11.43
C LEU A 181 4.54 -10.27 10.09
N GLY A 182 5.43 -11.16 9.64
CA GLY A 182 5.34 -11.77 8.31
C GLY A 182 5.71 -10.77 7.20
N THR A 183 5.25 -11.01 6.00
CA THR A 183 5.58 -10.25 4.79
C THR A 183 4.74 -8.96 4.70
N VAL A 184 4.88 -8.07 5.69
CA VAL A 184 4.10 -6.82 5.77
C VAL A 184 4.39 -5.90 4.59
N ASP A 185 3.33 -5.38 3.99
CA ASP A 185 3.36 -4.58 2.76
C ASP A 185 2.80 -3.16 2.98
N GLY A 186 1.51 -2.97 2.80
CA GLY A 186 0.86 -1.69 3.05
C GLY A 186 0.83 -1.31 4.53
N VAL A 187 0.78 -0.01 4.81
CA VAL A 187 0.59 0.55 6.15
C VAL A 187 -0.33 1.75 6.12
N ALA A 188 -1.31 1.77 7.03
CA ALA A 188 -2.17 2.93 7.26
C ALA A 188 -2.35 3.19 8.75
N THR A 189 -2.72 4.41 9.12
CA THR A 189 -2.92 4.82 10.51
C THR A 189 -4.25 5.54 10.69
N ASP A 190 -4.89 5.31 11.85
CA ASP A 190 -6.08 6.04 12.28
C ASP A 190 -6.06 6.19 13.81
N GLY A 191 -5.86 7.40 14.28
CA GLY A 191 -5.66 7.67 15.71
C GLY A 191 -4.50 6.86 16.29
N ASP A 192 -4.77 6.04 17.32
CA ASP A 192 -3.78 5.13 17.91
C ASP A 192 -3.69 3.76 17.22
N ARG A 193 -4.28 3.58 16.03
CA ARG A 193 -4.24 2.30 15.33
C ARG A 193 -3.31 2.36 14.12
N VAL A 194 -2.49 1.31 14.00
CA VAL A 194 -1.67 1.03 12.82
C VAL A 194 -2.19 -0.25 12.19
N TYR A 195 -2.50 -0.20 10.92
CA TYR A 195 -3.00 -1.30 10.11
C TYR A 195 -1.94 -1.72 9.10
N LEU A 196 -1.72 -3.02 8.94
CA LEU A 196 -0.75 -3.60 8.02
C LEU A 196 -1.39 -4.74 7.24
N THR A 197 -1.11 -4.83 5.95
CA THR A 197 -1.39 -6.00 5.11
C THR A 197 -0.22 -6.96 5.09
N THR A 198 -0.44 -8.22 4.68
CA THR A 198 0.61 -9.21 4.44
C THR A 198 0.47 -9.80 3.03
N SER A 199 1.52 -9.71 2.21
CA SER A 199 1.46 -10.07 0.78
C SER A 199 1.67 -11.55 0.52
N PHE A 200 2.70 -12.17 1.12
CA PHE A 200 3.16 -13.51 0.74
C PHE A 200 3.00 -14.54 1.85
N ASP A 201 2.44 -14.19 2.99
CA ASP A 201 2.11 -15.14 4.05
C ASP A 201 1.06 -16.17 3.55
N PRO A 202 1.05 -17.40 4.03
CA PRO A 202 0.09 -18.42 3.58
C PRO A 202 -1.38 -17.98 3.73
N VAL A 203 -1.67 -17.18 4.74
CA VAL A 203 -2.97 -16.56 5.00
C VAL A 203 -2.79 -15.06 4.89
N SER A 204 -3.63 -14.40 4.07
CA SER A 204 -3.70 -12.93 4.08
C SER A 204 -4.30 -12.47 5.40
N GLU A 205 -3.69 -11.46 5.99
CA GLU A 205 -4.15 -10.90 7.26
C GLU A 205 -4.14 -9.37 7.22
N LEU A 206 -5.11 -8.76 7.90
CA LEU A 206 -5.01 -7.39 8.36
C LEU A 206 -4.48 -7.43 9.79
N LYS A 207 -3.28 -6.90 10.02
CA LYS A 207 -2.68 -6.80 11.34
C LYS A 207 -2.97 -5.41 11.92
N VAL A 208 -3.31 -5.37 13.21
CA VAL A 208 -3.62 -4.14 13.94
C VAL A 208 -2.72 -4.03 15.16
N LEU A 209 -2.01 -2.91 15.26
CA LEU A 209 -1.15 -2.56 16.38
C LEU A 209 -1.60 -1.23 17.00
N SER A 210 -1.12 -0.94 18.22
CA SER A 210 -1.21 0.41 18.78
C SER A 210 -0.05 1.27 18.27
N ALA A 211 -0.33 2.52 17.85
CA ALA A 211 0.69 3.49 17.48
C ALA A 211 1.52 3.96 18.68
N SER A 212 0.94 3.95 19.88
CA SER A 212 1.63 4.27 21.13
C SER A 212 2.51 3.13 21.65
N ASP A 213 2.27 1.88 21.19
CA ASP A 213 3.08 0.69 21.52
C ASP A 213 3.28 -0.24 20.31
N LEU A 214 4.17 0.16 19.40
CA LEU A 214 4.47 -0.62 18.19
C LEU A 214 5.11 -2.00 18.48
N ARG A 215 5.63 -2.22 19.69
CA ARG A 215 6.22 -3.49 20.13
C ARG A 215 5.25 -4.36 20.92
N GLY A 216 4.07 -3.85 21.20
CA GLY A 216 3.01 -4.49 21.93
C GLY A 216 2.27 -5.59 21.17
N PRO A 217 1.14 -6.05 21.71
CA PRO A 217 0.33 -7.11 21.10
C PRO A 217 -0.16 -6.73 19.69
N VAL A 218 -0.23 -7.74 18.82
CA VAL A 218 -0.79 -7.64 17.47
C VAL A 218 -2.12 -8.38 17.42
N ARG A 219 -3.15 -7.73 16.93
CA ARG A 219 -4.39 -8.40 16.55
C ARG A 219 -4.32 -8.73 15.05
N ALA A 220 -4.40 -10.00 14.70
CA ALA A 220 -4.50 -10.47 13.33
C ALA A 220 -5.97 -10.73 12.99
N ILE A 221 -6.42 -10.24 11.84
CA ILE A 221 -7.75 -10.47 11.27
C ILE A 221 -7.54 -11.26 9.98
N PRO A 222 -7.88 -12.56 9.95
CA PRO A 222 -7.75 -13.35 8.73
C PRO A 222 -8.64 -12.80 7.62
N LEU A 223 -8.10 -12.73 6.42
CA LEU A 223 -8.79 -12.26 5.23
C LEU A 223 -9.06 -13.46 4.29
N PRO A 224 -10.10 -13.40 3.46
CA PRO A 224 -10.48 -14.52 2.59
C PRO A 224 -9.43 -14.79 1.51
N GLY A 225 -9.30 -16.08 1.13
CA GLY A 225 -8.42 -16.54 0.06
C GLY A 225 -7.06 -17.01 0.55
N ILE A 226 -6.17 -17.29 -0.39
CA ILE A 226 -4.80 -17.79 -0.16
C ILE A 226 -3.85 -16.61 -0.35
N GLY A 227 -3.00 -16.33 0.65
CA GLY A 227 -2.15 -15.15 0.69
C GLY A 227 -1.36 -14.87 -0.60
N PRO A 228 -0.51 -15.81 -1.08
CA PRO A 228 0.26 -15.59 -2.31
C PRO A 228 -0.57 -15.46 -3.60
N LEU A 229 -1.84 -15.89 -3.59
CA LEU A 229 -2.77 -15.70 -4.71
C LEU A 229 -3.58 -14.41 -4.59
N ASN A 230 -3.63 -13.83 -3.41
CA ASN A 230 -4.21 -12.52 -3.16
C ASN A 230 -3.19 -11.40 -3.41
N VAL A 231 -2.02 -11.52 -2.79
CA VAL A 231 -1.02 -10.46 -2.62
C VAL A 231 -1.73 -9.21 -2.09
N ALA A 232 -2.07 -9.25 -0.78
CA ALA A 232 -2.67 -8.08 -0.13
C ALA A 232 -1.62 -6.96 -0.08
N ASP A 233 -1.90 -5.90 -0.81
CA ASP A 233 -1.00 -4.79 -1.09
C ASP A 233 -1.36 -3.59 -0.19
N ASP A 234 -1.44 -2.35 -0.68
CA ASP A 234 -1.69 -1.19 0.17
C ASP A 234 -3.16 -1.04 0.59
N LEU A 235 -3.38 -0.20 1.60
CA LEU A 235 -4.66 -0.03 2.28
C LEU A 235 -4.91 1.42 2.69
N THR A 236 -6.16 1.71 3.02
CA THR A 236 -6.56 2.99 3.62
C THR A 236 -7.67 2.78 4.64
N VAL A 237 -7.80 3.71 5.59
CA VAL A 237 -8.95 3.77 6.49
C VAL A 237 -10.00 4.68 5.88
N GLY A 238 -11.23 4.21 5.82
CA GLY A 238 -12.36 4.96 5.30
C GLY A 238 -13.00 5.88 6.36
N PRO A 239 -13.85 6.82 5.91
CA PRO A 239 -14.58 7.72 6.80
C PRO A 239 -15.57 6.99 7.73
N ASP A 240 -15.89 5.75 7.42
CA ASP A 240 -16.72 4.84 8.23
C ASP A 240 -15.91 4.03 9.26
N GLY A 241 -14.60 4.26 9.37
CA GLY A 241 -13.69 3.54 10.25
C GLY A 241 -13.33 2.12 9.76
N ALA A 242 -13.85 1.69 8.61
CA ALA A 242 -13.45 0.44 7.98
C ALA A 242 -12.11 0.60 7.25
N VAL A 243 -11.42 -0.52 7.09
CA VAL A 243 -10.19 -0.59 6.29
C VAL A 243 -10.52 -1.10 4.90
N TYR A 244 -10.02 -0.39 3.90
CA TYR A 244 -10.14 -0.77 2.50
C TYR A 244 -8.76 -1.15 1.98
N LEU A 245 -8.66 -2.32 1.33
CA LEU A 245 -7.36 -2.84 0.88
C LEU A 245 -7.43 -3.47 -0.50
N ALA A 246 -6.33 -3.41 -1.21
CA ALA A 246 -6.16 -4.00 -2.52
C ALA A 246 -5.63 -5.45 -2.42
N TYR A 247 -6.22 -6.35 -3.20
CA TYR A 247 -5.65 -7.66 -3.53
C TYR A 247 -5.07 -7.57 -4.95
N ASN A 248 -3.77 -7.43 -5.04
CA ASN A 248 -3.08 -7.16 -6.30
C ASN A 248 -3.32 -8.28 -7.32
N VAL A 249 -2.91 -9.51 -7.00
CA VAL A 249 -3.00 -10.66 -7.92
C VAL A 249 -4.46 -11.14 -8.07
N ALA A 250 -5.21 -11.20 -6.99
CA ALA A 250 -6.62 -11.59 -7.06
C ALA A 250 -7.52 -10.52 -7.73
N GLY A 251 -7.02 -9.30 -7.91
CA GLY A 251 -7.73 -8.22 -8.58
C GLY A 251 -9.01 -7.79 -7.87
N LYS A 252 -8.96 -7.66 -6.53
CA LYS A 252 -10.11 -7.35 -5.69
C LYS A 252 -9.83 -6.16 -4.80
N VAL A 253 -10.90 -5.49 -4.39
CA VAL A 253 -10.87 -4.52 -3.29
C VAL A 253 -11.79 -5.03 -2.19
N LEU A 254 -11.25 -5.14 -0.99
CA LEU A 254 -11.99 -5.56 0.20
C LEU A 254 -12.28 -4.36 1.10
N ARG A 255 -13.44 -4.41 1.77
CA ARG A 255 -13.77 -3.62 2.95
C ARG A 255 -13.69 -4.54 4.17
N VAL A 256 -12.94 -4.13 5.17
CA VAL A 256 -12.76 -4.88 6.43
C VAL A 256 -13.26 -4.04 7.59
N ASP A 257 -14.14 -4.57 8.41
CA ASP A 257 -14.49 -3.99 9.71
C ASP A 257 -13.44 -4.44 10.74
N PRO A 258 -12.54 -3.54 11.18
CA PRO A 258 -11.46 -3.95 12.08
C PRO A 258 -11.95 -4.21 13.51
N VAL A 259 -13.17 -3.80 13.88
CA VAL A 259 -13.77 -4.05 15.18
C VAL A 259 -14.43 -5.43 15.20
N ALA A 260 -15.31 -5.68 14.24
CA ALA A 260 -16.03 -6.94 14.09
C ALA A 260 -15.11 -8.07 13.61
N GLY A 261 -14.02 -7.76 12.90
CA GLY A 261 -13.13 -8.74 12.28
C GLY A 261 -13.76 -9.41 11.04
N THR A 262 -14.71 -8.75 10.39
CA THR A 262 -15.39 -9.24 9.20
C THR A 262 -14.93 -8.49 7.95
N SER A 263 -15.00 -9.14 6.80
CA SER A 263 -14.62 -8.54 5.52
C SER A 263 -15.59 -8.89 4.41
N CYS A 264 -15.65 -8.04 3.40
CA CYS A 264 -16.44 -8.29 2.21
C CYS A 264 -15.77 -7.65 0.98
N GLU A 265 -16.05 -8.23 -0.19
CA GLU A 265 -15.53 -7.75 -1.47
C GLU A 265 -16.47 -6.67 -2.02
N ILE A 266 -15.90 -5.47 -2.28
CA ILE A 266 -16.65 -4.35 -2.87
C ILE A 266 -16.41 -4.22 -4.37
N ALA A 267 -15.26 -4.70 -4.89
CA ALA A 267 -14.94 -4.70 -6.32
C ALA A 267 -14.06 -5.89 -6.70
N SER A 268 -14.13 -6.34 -7.94
CA SER A 268 -13.28 -7.39 -8.53
C SER A 268 -13.03 -7.18 -10.01
N GLY A 269 -12.17 -8.02 -10.61
CA GLY A 269 -11.74 -7.85 -12.00
C GLY A 269 -10.69 -6.75 -12.17
N LEU A 270 -10.04 -6.33 -11.09
CA LEU A 270 -9.07 -5.25 -11.04
C LEU A 270 -7.65 -5.80 -10.82
N MET A 271 -7.25 -6.78 -11.65
CA MET A 271 -5.93 -7.39 -11.54
C MET A 271 -4.83 -6.34 -11.51
N LEU A 272 -3.80 -6.60 -10.70
CA LEU A 272 -2.64 -5.74 -10.49
C LEU A 272 -2.95 -4.43 -9.73
N THR A 273 -4.11 -4.31 -9.09
CA THR A 273 -4.38 -3.16 -8.21
C THR A 273 -3.45 -3.19 -7.00
N SER A 274 -2.62 -2.15 -6.84
CA SER A 274 -1.61 -2.04 -5.79
C SER A 274 -2.09 -1.22 -4.60
N ALA A 275 -2.80 -0.13 -4.81
CA ALA A 275 -3.19 0.75 -3.73
C ALA A 275 -4.58 1.35 -3.92
N VAL A 276 -5.17 1.74 -2.78
CA VAL A 276 -6.48 2.39 -2.71
C VAL A 276 -6.46 3.54 -1.71
N LYS A 277 -7.09 4.70 -2.04
CA LYS A 277 -7.26 5.85 -1.13
C LYS A 277 -8.59 6.54 -1.40
N PHE A 278 -9.23 7.08 -0.35
CA PHE A 278 -10.39 7.95 -0.53
C PHE A 278 -9.98 9.29 -1.12
N GLY A 279 -10.85 9.86 -1.96
CA GLY A 279 -10.62 11.17 -2.55
C GLY A 279 -10.51 12.26 -1.48
N ALA A 280 -9.58 13.21 -1.69
CA ALA A 280 -9.40 14.34 -0.78
C ALA A 280 -8.98 15.61 -1.53
N GLY A 281 -9.51 16.74 -1.09
CA GLY A 281 -9.23 18.05 -1.68
C GLY A 281 -10.14 18.42 -2.86
N PRO A 282 -9.95 19.60 -3.43
CA PRO A 282 -10.78 20.15 -4.50
C PRO A 282 -10.84 19.24 -5.73
N GLY A 283 -12.04 19.01 -6.24
CA GLY A 283 -12.28 18.24 -7.46
C GLY A 283 -12.36 16.71 -7.26
N TRP A 284 -12.02 16.18 -6.09
CA TRP A 284 -12.06 14.76 -5.77
C TRP A 284 -13.23 14.41 -4.87
N ASP A 285 -13.92 13.31 -5.18
CA ASP A 285 -15.08 12.84 -4.41
C ASP A 285 -14.61 12.10 -3.16
N SER A 286 -14.83 12.68 -1.98
CA SER A 286 -14.41 12.09 -0.71
C SER A 286 -15.16 10.83 -0.29
N ARG A 287 -16.27 10.50 -0.98
CA ARG A 287 -17.01 9.25 -0.78
C ARG A 287 -16.54 8.15 -1.71
N ALA A 288 -15.83 8.49 -2.78
CA ALA A 288 -15.28 7.53 -3.72
C ALA A 288 -13.89 7.06 -3.28
N LEU A 289 -13.61 5.80 -3.53
CA LEU A 289 -12.29 5.22 -3.40
C LEU A 289 -11.59 5.30 -4.77
N TYR A 290 -10.34 5.68 -4.77
CA TYR A 290 -9.51 5.69 -5.97
C TYR A 290 -8.49 4.56 -5.86
N ALA A 291 -8.32 3.82 -6.94
CA ALA A 291 -7.42 2.68 -7.02
C ALA A 291 -6.40 2.87 -8.13
N VAL A 292 -5.17 2.46 -7.90
CA VAL A 292 -4.10 2.43 -8.89
C VAL A 292 -3.52 1.02 -9.01
N GLY A 293 -2.80 0.74 -10.08
CA GLY A 293 -2.22 -0.59 -10.25
C GLY A 293 -1.03 -0.63 -11.20
N PHE A 294 -0.36 -1.78 -11.21
CA PHE A 294 0.81 -2.03 -12.06
C PHE A 294 0.48 -2.09 -13.55
N ASP A 295 -0.80 -2.05 -13.91
CA ASP A 295 -1.27 -1.87 -15.29
C ASP A 295 -1.26 -0.41 -15.74
N GLY A 296 -0.83 0.51 -14.88
CA GLY A 296 -0.73 1.95 -15.15
C GLY A 296 -2.07 2.67 -15.23
N ALA A 297 -3.12 2.09 -14.67
CA ALA A 297 -4.45 2.68 -14.64
C ALA A 297 -4.78 3.31 -13.28
N VAL A 298 -5.55 4.39 -13.35
CA VAL A 298 -6.21 5.02 -12.20
C VAL A 298 -7.71 4.80 -12.34
N ARG A 299 -8.34 4.26 -11.31
CA ARG A 299 -9.76 3.92 -11.29
C ARG A 299 -10.48 4.65 -10.16
N LYS A 300 -11.69 5.07 -10.40
CA LYS A 300 -12.62 5.56 -9.38
C LYS A 300 -13.62 4.46 -9.08
N LEU A 301 -13.78 4.15 -7.81
CA LEU A 301 -14.79 3.24 -7.28
C LEU A 301 -15.84 4.07 -6.52
N THR A 302 -17.09 3.97 -6.93
CA THR A 302 -18.19 4.75 -6.34
C THR A 302 -19.13 3.81 -5.58
N PRO A 303 -19.40 4.07 -4.29
CA PRO A 303 -20.36 3.27 -3.55
C PRO A 303 -21.75 3.36 -4.18
N PRO A 304 -22.59 2.31 -4.09
CA PRO A 304 -23.95 2.37 -4.54
C PRO A 304 -24.73 3.48 -3.81
N VAL A 305 -25.67 4.09 -4.53
CA VAL A 305 -26.59 5.08 -3.93
C VAL A 305 -27.49 4.33 -2.97
N GLY A 306 -27.44 4.67 -1.69
CA GLY A 306 -28.29 4.08 -0.65
C GLY A 306 -29.75 4.58 -0.75
#